data_23168b4f303709c65019ddcb3fa5ca97
#
_entry.id   23168b4f303709c65019ddcb3fa5ca97
#
_cell.length_a   1.000
_cell.length_b   1.000
_cell.length_c   1.000
_cell.angle_alpha   90.00
_cell.angle_beta   90.00
_cell.angle_gamma   90.00
#
_symmetry.space_group_name_H-M   'P 1'
#
loop_
_entity.id
_entity.type
_entity.pdbx_description
1 polymer ?
#
loop_
_entity_poly.entity_id
_entity_poly.type
_entity_poly.pdbx_seq_one_letter_code
_entity_poly.pdbx_strand_id
1 'polypeptide(L)'
;MLDECSWDTMSLERVCKMTFQVIMRRGNFSNLPLSFNHDWNGYKHGFGDLENEFWLGNDNIHMLTKENPMQVRVTLESFDGEAVSFLYDDFLVGSESENYRLRIGNYAGTNPRVGNSFRRHSNQVFSTPERSPVRGNTCAASHKAGWWFHSCMSVLLTGEYASERNSPSNRGMRWPSWKTVPLKYVDMKIRPKAFQQSETY
;
A
#
# COMPACT_ATOMS: atom_id res chain seq x y z
N MET A 1 -5.66 20.30 -3.21
CA MET A 1 -6.67 20.50 -4.27
C MET A 1 -7.94 19.85 -3.75
N LEU A 2 -8.88 20.68 -3.29
CA LEU A 2 -10.08 20.27 -2.56
C LEU A 2 -11.12 19.73 -3.55
N ASP A 3 -11.79 18.67 -3.15
CA ASP A 3 -12.76 17.89 -3.86
C ASP A 3 -13.79 18.70 -4.67
N GLU A 4 -13.89 18.41 -5.96
CA GLU A 4 -15.05 18.80 -6.75
C GLU A 4 -16.26 17.94 -6.36
N CYS A 5 -17.00 18.37 -5.34
CA CYS A 5 -18.33 17.88 -5.08
C CYS A 5 -19.31 18.63 -6.00
N SER A 6 -19.90 17.94 -6.96
CA SER A 6 -21.00 18.49 -7.76
C SER A 6 -22.35 18.14 -7.10
N TRP A 7 -23.31 19.08 -7.15
CA TRP A 7 -24.70 18.83 -6.75
C TRP A 7 -25.46 18.24 -7.94
N ASP A 8 -26.08 17.11 -7.74
CA ASP A 8 -27.08 16.63 -8.70
C ASP A 8 -28.40 17.30 -8.37
N THR A 9 -28.94 18.04 -9.34
CA THR A 9 -30.17 18.83 -9.21
C THR A 9 -31.45 17.99 -9.08
N MET A 10 -31.37 16.67 -9.21
CA MET A 10 -32.52 15.76 -9.11
C MET A 10 -32.55 14.91 -7.83
N SER A 11 -31.48 14.85 -7.07
CA SER A 11 -31.49 14.28 -5.72
C SER A 11 -30.73 15.24 -4.81
N LEU A 12 -31.33 15.57 -3.65
CA LEU A 12 -30.70 16.40 -2.60
C LEU A 12 -29.49 15.73 -1.96
N GLU A 13 -28.86 14.78 -2.62
CA GLU A 13 -27.71 14.03 -2.17
C GLU A 13 -26.42 14.57 -2.82
N ARG A 14 -25.48 14.90 -1.96
CA ARG A 14 -24.14 15.35 -2.35
C ARG A 14 -23.35 14.17 -2.91
N VAL A 15 -23.29 14.02 -4.21
CA VAL A 15 -22.44 13.02 -4.87
C VAL A 15 -21.01 13.54 -4.87
N CYS A 16 -20.29 13.28 -3.79
CA CYS A 16 -18.85 13.44 -3.80
C CYS A 16 -18.26 12.32 -4.66
N LYS A 17 -17.63 12.65 -5.79
CA LYS A 17 -16.76 11.70 -6.50
C LYS A 17 -15.68 11.28 -5.50
N MET A 18 -15.79 10.04 -5.02
CA MET A 18 -14.81 9.48 -4.08
C MET A 18 -13.50 9.23 -4.83
N THR A 19 -12.62 10.22 -4.81
CA THR A 19 -11.29 10.12 -5.38
C THR A 19 -10.41 9.19 -4.54
N PHE A 20 -9.48 8.50 -5.19
CA PHE A 20 -8.49 7.70 -4.48
C PHE A 20 -7.47 8.61 -3.80
N GLN A 21 -7.26 8.42 -2.50
CA GLN A 21 -6.18 9.07 -1.73
C GLN A 21 -4.94 8.19 -1.73
N VAL A 22 -3.79 8.76 -2.11
CA VAL A 22 -2.51 8.04 -2.09
C VAL A 22 -2.03 7.95 -0.64
N ILE A 23 -1.71 6.73 -0.20
CA ILE A 23 -1.15 6.46 1.14
C ILE A 23 0.32 6.07 1.10
N MET A 24 0.81 5.67 -0.07
CA MET A 24 2.20 5.33 -0.30
C MET A 24 2.52 5.48 -1.79
N ARG A 25 3.70 6.01 -2.09
CA ARG A 25 4.24 6.08 -3.45
C ARG A 25 5.74 5.87 -3.46
N ARG A 26 6.21 5.08 -4.42
CA ARG A 26 7.61 4.82 -4.70
C ARG A 26 7.87 4.89 -6.21
N GLY A 27 9.01 5.45 -6.59
CA GLY A 27 9.42 5.54 -8.00
C GLY A 27 10.65 6.43 -8.19
N ASN A 28 10.96 6.74 -9.44
CA ASN A 28 12.06 7.62 -9.79
C ASN A 28 11.57 9.06 -9.94
N PHE A 29 11.46 9.79 -8.85
CA PHE A 29 10.99 11.19 -8.83
C PHE A 29 12.12 12.19 -8.62
N SER A 30 13.29 11.72 -8.18
CA SER A 30 14.47 12.57 -7.92
C SER A 30 15.75 11.80 -8.21
N ASN A 31 16.88 12.53 -8.29
CA ASN A 31 18.20 11.93 -8.49
C ASN A 31 18.65 11.04 -7.31
N LEU A 32 18.04 11.22 -6.14
CA LEU A 32 18.30 10.42 -4.93
C LEU A 32 16.98 9.80 -4.46
N PRO A 33 16.80 8.49 -4.63
CA PRO A 33 15.61 7.80 -4.14
C PRO A 33 15.46 7.95 -2.62
N LEU A 34 14.23 8.14 -2.17
CA LEU A 34 13.92 8.22 -0.76
C LEU A 34 14.24 6.89 -0.07
N SER A 35 14.95 6.96 1.04
CA SER A 35 15.15 5.77 1.89
C SER A 35 13.85 5.40 2.60
N PHE A 36 13.47 4.13 2.55
CA PHE A 36 12.39 3.57 3.36
C PHE A 36 12.91 2.72 4.53
N ASN A 37 14.21 2.81 4.79
CA ASN A 37 14.85 2.21 5.96
C ASN A 37 14.64 3.12 7.18
N HIS A 38 13.41 3.18 7.67
CA HIS A 38 13.03 3.96 8.85
C HIS A 38 12.65 3.04 10.00
N ASP A 39 12.74 3.59 11.21
CA ASP A 39 12.30 2.97 12.45
C ASP A 39 10.76 3.00 12.60
N TRP A 40 10.28 2.44 13.70
CA TRP A 40 8.85 2.41 14.03
C TRP A 40 8.24 3.81 14.08
N ASN A 41 8.95 4.75 14.68
CA ASN A 41 8.47 6.12 14.83
C ASN A 41 8.35 6.82 13.47
N GLY A 42 9.31 6.62 12.57
CA GLY A 42 9.23 7.10 11.20
C GLY A 42 8.01 6.53 10.47
N TYR A 43 7.80 5.21 10.50
CA TYR A 43 6.63 4.60 9.89
C TYR A 43 5.31 4.96 10.58
N LYS A 44 5.32 5.21 11.88
CA LYS A 44 4.16 5.68 12.63
C LYS A 44 3.65 7.02 12.12
N HIS A 45 4.52 8.02 12.02
CA HIS A 45 4.13 9.40 11.69
C HIS A 45 4.17 9.68 10.17
N GLY A 46 4.89 8.88 9.40
CA GLY A 46 5.09 9.09 7.97
C GLY A 46 6.38 9.85 7.66
N PHE A 47 6.78 9.79 6.41
CA PHE A 47 8.00 10.42 5.89
C PHE A 47 7.90 10.61 4.38
N GLY A 48 8.78 11.45 3.83
CA GLY A 48 8.86 11.77 2.41
C GLY A 48 8.07 13.00 2.03
N ASP A 49 7.76 13.12 0.75
CA ASP A 49 7.08 14.27 0.14
C ASP A 49 5.87 13.78 -0.67
N LEU A 50 4.69 14.32 -0.39
CA LEU A 50 3.42 13.92 -1.02
C LEU A 50 3.40 14.10 -2.55
N GLU A 51 4.23 14.98 -3.08
CA GLU A 51 4.37 15.18 -4.53
C GLU A 51 5.30 14.13 -5.17
N ASN A 52 6.15 13.48 -4.37
CA ASN A 52 7.19 12.54 -4.80
C ASN A 52 6.98 11.16 -4.17
N GLU A 53 8.03 10.64 -3.50
CA GLU A 53 7.98 9.38 -2.74
C GLU A 53 7.58 9.66 -1.29
N PHE A 54 6.69 8.84 -0.73
CA PHE A 54 6.29 8.98 0.68
C PHE A 54 5.63 7.73 1.25
N TRP A 55 5.60 7.66 2.55
CA TRP A 55 4.73 6.85 3.39
C TRP A 55 3.88 7.79 4.24
N LEU A 56 2.55 7.66 4.18
CA LEU A 56 1.63 8.59 4.84
C LEU A 56 1.70 8.55 6.37
N GLY A 57 2.18 7.44 6.93
CA GLY A 57 2.20 7.17 8.36
C GLY A 57 1.11 6.19 8.79
N ASN A 58 1.49 5.21 9.62
CA ASN A 58 0.56 4.18 10.08
C ASN A 58 -0.59 4.74 10.91
N ASP A 59 -0.35 5.79 11.73
CA ASP A 59 -1.40 6.48 12.48
C ASP A 59 -2.42 7.13 11.54
N ASN A 60 -1.96 7.82 10.50
CA ASN A 60 -2.82 8.44 9.51
C ASN A 60 -3.61 7.40 8.71
N ILE A 61 -2.96 6.31 8.29
CA ILE A 61 -3.63 5.21 7.57
C ILE A 61 -4.67 4.54 8.46
N HIS A 62 -4.36 4.30 9.74
CA HIS A 62 -5.31 3.80 10.73
C HIS A 62 -6.52 4.73 10.84
N MET A 63 -6.30 6.03 11.05
CA MET A 63 -7.37 7.02 11.17
C MET A 63 -8.29 7.05 9.94
N LEU A 64 -7.73 6.95 8.73
CA LEU A 64 -8.51 6.92 7.49
C LEU A 64 -9.31 5.63 7.30
N THR A 65 -8.83 4.50 7.86
CA THR A 65 -9.42 3.18 7.57
C THR A 65 -10.28 2.60 8.70
N LYS A 66 -10.24 3.19 9.92
CA LYS A 66 -10.89 2.60 11.11
C LYS A 66 -12.40 2.75 11.11
N GLU A 67 -12.95 3.84 10.56
CA GLU A 67 -14.37 4.19 10.71
C GLU A 67 -15.22 3.72 9.52
N ASN A 68 -14.65 3.74 8.32
CA ASN A 68 -15.37 3.40 7.10
C ASN A 68 -14.67 2.25 6.37
N PRO A 69 -15.44 1.30 5.81
CA PRO A 69 -14.86 0.27 4.94
C PRO A 69 -14.15 0.92 3.75
N MET A 70 -12.86 0.64 3.60
CA MET A 70 -12.04 1.16 2.51
C MET A 70 -11.72 0.07 1.49
N GLN A 71 -11.55 0.47 0.23
CA GLN A 71 -10.87 -0.31 -0.80
C GLN A 71 -9.46 0.19 -0.94
N VAL A 72 -8.52 -0.69 -1.30
CA VAL A 72 -7.17 -0.28 -1.70
C VAL A 72 -6.90 -0.67 -3.14
N ARG A 73 -6.44 0.30 -3.93
CA ARG A 73 -5.87 0.08 -5.25
C ARG A 73 -4.35 0.07 -5.17
N VAL A 74 -3.76 -0.96 -5.74
CA VAL A 74 -2.31 -1.07 -5.91
C VAL A 74 -2.00 -0.90 -7.39
N THR A 75 -1.04 -0.03 -7.71
CA THR A 75 -0.48 0.13 -9.06
C THR A 75 0.98 -0.27 -9.03
N LEU A 76 1.40 -1.06 -10.00
CA LEU A 76 2.76 -1.53 -10.17
C LEU A 76 3.23 -1.21 -11.59
N GLU A 77 4.49 -0.77 -11.75
CA GLU A 77 5.16 -0.61 -13.05
C GLU A 77 6.50 -1.33 -13.01
N SER A 78 6.81 -2.04 -14.06
CA SER A 78 8.09 -2.72 -14.27
C SER A 78 9.02 -1.89 -15.16
N PHE A 79 10.32 -2.19 -15.12
CA PHE A 79 11.31 -1.50 -15.95
C PHE A 79 11.19 -1.77 -17.47
N ASP A 80 10.43 -2.78 -17.86
CA ASP A 80 10.10 -3.07 -19.27
C ASP A 80 8.85 -2.34 -19.77
N GLY A 81 8.29 -1.42 -18.95
CA GLY A 81 7.18 -0.57 -19.33
C GLY A 81 5.79 -1.19 -19.14
N GLU A 82 5.68 -2.43 -18.63
CA GLU A 82 4.39 -2.97 -18.28
C GLU A 82 3.86 -2.32 -16.98
N ALA A 83 2.60 -1.96 -16.99
CA ALA A 83 1.91 -1.45 -15.81
C ALA A 83 0.63 -2.25 -15.54
N VAL A 84 0.34 -2.46 -14.26
CA VAL A 84 -0.88 -3.14 -13.81
C VAL A 84 -1.47 -2.40 -12.63
N SER A 85 -2.81 -2.40 -12.54
CA SER A 85 -3.54 -1.84 -11.40
C SER A 85 -4.67 -2.78 -11.03
N PHE A 86 -4.88 -2.98 -9.72
CA PHE A 86 -5.90 -3.89 -9.20
C PHE A 86 -6.38 -3.45 -7.82
N LEU A 87 -7.50 -3.97 -7.41
CA LEU A 87 -8.20 -3.60 -6.18
C LEU A 87 -8.27 -4.76 -5.20
N TYR A 88 -8.27 -4.42 -3.93
CA TYR A 88 -8.81 -5.23 -2.85
C TYR A 88 -10.05 -4.53 -2.29
N ASP A 89 -11.12 -5.29 -2.10
CA ASP A 89 -12.44 -4.77 -1.73
C ASP A 89 -12.55 -4.37 -0.26
N ASP A 90 -11.54 -4.71 0.55
CA ASP A 90 -11.44 -4.33 1.94
C ASP A 90 -9.99 -4.05 2.33
N PHE A 91 -9.77 -2.96 3.06
CA PHE A 91 -8.46 -2.55 3.54
C PHE A 91 -8.59 -1.81 4.86
N LEU A 92 -7.96 -2.32 5.89
CA LEU A 92 -7.94 -1.72 7.22
C LEU A 92 -6.58 -1.94 7.87
N VAL A 93 -6.07 -0.91 8.49
CA VAL A 93 -4.90 -0.97 9.36
C VAL A 93 -5.34 -0.73 10.79
N GLY A 94 -5.04 -1.69 11.68
CA GLY A 94 -5.35 -1.60 13.11
C GLY A 94 -4.58 -0.49 13.80
N SER A 95 -4.89 -0.26 15.08
CA SER A 95 -4.20 0.74 15.90
C SER A 95 -2.76 0.33 16.26
N GLU A 96 -1.99 1.26 16.83
CA GLU A 96 -0.65 0.96 17.34
C GLU A 96 -0.66 -0.14 18.41
N SER A 97 -1.69 -0.18 19.28
CA SER A 97 -1.85 -1.22 20.28
C SER A 97 -2.06 -2.62 19.67
N GLU A 98 -2.55 -2.69 18.43
CA GLU A 98 -2.64 -3.91 17.62
C GLU A 98 -1.41 -4.12 16.73
N ASN A 99 -0.33 -3.34 16.93
CA ASN A 99 0.85 -3.27 16.08
C ASN A 99 0.47 -3.05 14.61
N TYR A 100 -0.45 -2.14 14.33
CA TYR A 100 -0.93 -1.78 13.00
C TYR A 100 -1.30 -2.99 12.13
N ARG A 101 -2.00 -3.95 12.71
CA ARG A 101 -2.40 -5.20 12.02
C ARG A 101 -3.16 -4.91 10.73
N LEU A 102 -2.70 -5.52 9.65
CA LEU A 102 -3.32 -5.39 8.32
C LEU A 102 -4.53 -6.32 8.20
N ARG A 103 -5.63 -5.83 7.67
CA ARG A 103 -6.75 -6.64 7.16
C ARG A 103 -6.96 -6.31 5.69
N ILE A 104 -6.99 -7.35 4.85
CA ILE A 104 -7.22 -7.23 3.41
C ILE A 104 -8.34 -8.19 3.01
N GLY A 105 -9.31 -7.67 2.25
CA GLY A 105 -10.43 -8.40 1.72
C GLY A 105 -10.11 -9.18 0.43
N ASN A 106 -11.11 -9.31 -0.43
CA ASN A 106 -10.99 -10.07 -1.66
C ASN A 106 -10.25 -9.28 -2.74
N TYR A 107 -9.51 -10.01 -3.54
CA TYR A 107 -8.86 -9.48 -4.73
C TYR A 107 -9.88 -9.30 -5.86
N ALA A 108 -10.00 -8.10 -6.38
CA ALA A 108 -10.89 -7.73 -7.48
C ALA A 108 -10.08 -7.39 -8.76
N GLY A 109 -8.97 -8.05 -8.98
CA GLY A 109 -8.16 -7.89 -10.19
C GLY A 109 -8.59 -8.87 -11.28
N THR A 110 -8.60 -8.41 -12.52
CA THR A 110 -8.94 -9.22 -13.70
C THR A 110 -7.72 -9.85 -14.37
N ASN A 111 -6.51 -9.42 -14.01
CA ASN A 111 -5.29 -9.94 -14.61
C ASN A 111 -4.77 -11.16 -13.81
N PRO A 112 -4.89 -12.40 -14.36
CA PRO A 112 -4.48 -13.61 -13.66
C PRO A 112 -2.96 -13.72 -13.46
N ARG A 113 -2.16 -12.97 -14.23
CA ARG A 113 -0.69 -12.98 -14.11
C ARG A 113 -0.21 -12.27 -12.85
N VAL A 114 -0.98 -11.33 -12.31
CA VAL A 114 -0.59 -10.57 -11.11
C VAL A 114 -0.77 -11.41 -9.85
N GLY A 115 -1.80 -12.23 -9.82
CA GLY A 115 -2.13 -13.08 -8.67
C GLY A 115 -2.51 -12.28 -7.42
N ASN A 116 -2.88 -13.01 -6.38
CA ASN A 116 -3.35 -12.44 -5.10
C ASN A 116 -2.26 -12.55 -4.01
N SER A 117 -1.05 -12.10 -4.30
CA SER A 117 0.08 -12.27 -3.39
C SER A 117 -0.03 -11.45 -2.10
N PHE A 118 -0.69 -10.30 -2.15
CA PHE A 118 -0.85 -9.45 -0.96
C PHE A 118 -1.81 -10.06 0.08
N ARG A 119 -2.71 -10.95 -0.31
CA ARG A 119 -3.60 -11.66 0.62
C ARG A 119 -2.85 -12.39 1.74
N ARG A 120 -1.64 -12.88 1.47
CA ARG A 120 -0.80 -13.56 2.46
C ARG A 120 -0.36 -12.64 3.60
N HIS A 121 -0.40 -11.32 3.40
CA HIS A 121 -0.05 -10.32 4.41
C HIS A 121 -1.26 -9.94 5.29
N SER A 122 -2.47 -10.41 4.98
CA SER A 122 -3.64 -10.21 5.83
C SER A 122 -3.43 -10.84 7.20
N ASN A 123 -3.86 -10.14 8.24
CA ASN A 123 -3.67 -10.46 9.65
C ASN A 123 -2.21 -10.39 10.16
N GLN A 124 -1.24 -10.00 9.34
CA GLN A 124 0.11 -9.75 9.81
C GLN A 124 0.19 -8.41 10.54
N VAL A 125 1.05 -8.35 11.55
CA VAL A 125 1.38 -7.11 12.25
C VAL A 125 2.50 -6.39 11.51
N PHE A 126 2.56 -5.06 11.67
CA PHE A 126 3.63 -4.25 11.09
C PHE A 126 4.95 -4.52 11.82
N SER A 127 6.05 -4.51 11.10
CA SER A 127 7.40 -4.67 11.64
C SER A 127 8.35 -3.71 10.96
N THR A 128 9.28 -3.16 11.72
CA THR A 128 10.39 -2.30 11.24
C THR A 128 11.74 -2.95 11.56
N PRO A 129 12.85 -2.46 10.97
CA PRO A 129 14.16 -3.09 11.13
C PRO A 129 14.59 -3.31 12.58
N GLU A 130 14.25 -2.39 13.49
CA GLU A 130 14.59 -2.46 14.90
C GLU A 130 13.47 -3.05 15.78
N ARG A 131 12.23 -3.17 15.24
CA ARG A 131 11.07 -3.65 16.01
C ARG A 131 10.26 -4.67 15.22
N SER A 132 10.30 -5.92 15.68
CA SER A 132 9.43 -6.99 15.19
C SER A 132 8.56 -7.51 16.33
N PRO A 133 7.23 -7.31 16.28
CA PRO A 133 6.33 -7.88 17.28
C PRO A 133 6.24 -9.42 17.21
N VAL A 134 6.66 -10.02 16.10
CA VAL A 134 6.68 -11.48 15.92
C VAL A 134 8.05 -12.01 16.26
N ARG A 135 8.12 -12.85 17.31
CA ARG A 135 9.37 -13.45 17.77
C ARG A 135 10.07 -14.23 16.65
N GLY A 136 11.33 -13.94 16.43
CA GLY A 136 12.16 -14.61 15.42
C GLY A 136 11.93 -14.14 13.97
N ASN A 137 11.01 -13.21 13.73
CA ASN A 137 10.84 -12.61 12.42
C ASN A 137 11.87 -11.49 12.22
N THR A 138 12.88 -11.74 11.38
CA THR A 138 13.95 -10.78 11.05
C THR A 138 13.79 -10.15 9.67
N CYS A 139 12.65 -10.35 9.01
CA CYS A 139 12.44 -9.90 7.62
C CYS A 139 12.62 -8.39 7.46
N ALA A 140 12.08 -7.58 8.37
CA ALA A 140 12.20 -6.13 8.31
C ALA A 140 13.67 -5.69 8.42
N ALA A 141 14.43 -6.27 9.34
CA ALA A 141 15.87 -6.00 9.48
C ALA A 141 16.67 -6.43 8.24
N SER A 142 16.39 -7.62 7.71
CA SER A 142 17.08 -8.16 6.52
C SER A 142 16.82 -7.34 5.26
N HIS A 143 15.60 -6.80 5.11
CA HIS A 143 15.20 -6.01 3.95
C HIS A 143 15.32 -4.50 4.16
N LYS A 144 15.68 -4.05 5.37
CA LYS A 144 15.79 -2.63 5.72
C LYS A 144 14.52 -1.84 5.38
N ALA A 145 13.35 -2.39 5.70
CA ALA A 145 12.07 -1.83 5.35
C ALA A 145 11.00 -2.19 6.39
N GLY A 146 10.06 -1.28 6.62
CA GLY A 146 8.85 -1.57 7.39
C GLY A 146 7.77 -2.16 6.49
N TRP A 147 7.12 -3.25 6.95
CA TRP A 147 6.03 -3.90 6.21
C TRP A 147 5.25 -4.88 7.08
N TRP A 148 4.12 -5.39 6.57
CA TRP A 148 3.35 -6.48 7.17
C TRP A 148 3.90 -7.85 6.72
N PHE A 149 5.05 -8.24 7.22
CA PHE A 149 5.75 -9.44 6.76
C PHE A 149 5.04 -10.73 7.15
N HIS A 150 4.57 -11.50 6.15
CA HIS A 150 4.22 -12.91 6.33
C HIS A 150 5.46 -13.80 6.21
N SER A 151 6.25 -13.57 5.16
CA SER A 151 7.58 -14.16 4.95
C SER A 151 8.49 -13.15 4.25
N CYS A 152 9.80 -13.33 4.37
CA CYS A 152 10.76 -12.37 3.84
C CYS A 152 10.76 -12.25 2.31
N MET A 153 10.30 -13.27 1.59
CA MET A 153 10.32 -13.31 0.11
C MET A 153 8.95 -13.09 -0.53
N SER A 154 7.99 -12.59 0.24
CA SER A 154 6.66 -12.22 -0.27
C SER A 154 6.65 -10.81 -0.90
N VAL A 155 5.46 -10.24 -1.11
CA VAL A 155 5.31 -8.85 -1.54
C VAL A 155 6.03 -7.91 -0.59
N LEU A 156 6.76 -6.95 -1.15
CA LEU A 156 7.41 -5.86 -0.41
C LEU A 156 7.38 -4.60 -1.27
N LEU A 157 6.49 -3.68 -0.97
CA LEU A 157 6.36 -2.43 -1.74
C LEU A 157 7.18 -1.29 -1.15
N THR A 158 7.58 -1.41 0.11
CA THR A 158 8.46 -0.47 0.84
C THR A 158 9.94 -0.84 0.74
N GLY A 159 10.29 -1.80 -0.10
CA GLY A 159 11.67 -2.24 -0.30
C GLY A 159 12.57 -1.13 -0.87
N GLU A 160 13.86 -1.39 -0.91
CA GLU A 160 14.85 -0.48 -1.48
C GLU A 160 14.53 -0.18 -2.95
N TYR A 161 14.68 1.09 -3.37
CA TYR A 161 14.53 1.42 -4.78
C TYR A 161 15.72 0.89 -5.59
N ALA A 162 15.43 0.08 -6.60
CA ALA A 162 16.43 -0.36 -7.57
C ALA A 162 16.40 0.56 -8.78
N SER A 163 17.54 1.16 -9.15
CA SER A 163 17.64 2.05 -10.31
C SER A 163 17.59 1.30 -11.64
N GLU A 164 17.76 -0.03 -11.63
CA GLU A 164 17.86 -0.86 -12.83
C GLU A 164 17.13 -2.19 -12.67
N ARG A 165 16.64 -2.73 -13.77
CA ARG A 165 15.96 -4.03 -13.87
C ARG A 165 16.77 -5.19 -13.27
N ASN A 166 18.07 -5.17 -13.47
CA ASN A 166 18.98 -6.25 -13.06
C ASN A 166 19.69 -5.99 -11.74
N SER A 167 19.18 -5.07 -10.93
CA SER A 167 19.75 -4.84 -9.61
C SER A 167 19.74 -6.14 -8.81
N PRO A 168 20.89 -6.58 -8.28
CA PRO A 168 20.99 -7.83 -7.52
C PRO A 168 20.34 -7.75 -6.15
N SER A 169 19.71 -6.63 -5.84
CA SER A 169 19.11 -6.39 -4.53
C SER A 169 17.87 -7.27 -4.33
N ASN A 170 18.00 -8.27 -3.48
CA ASN A 170 16.84 -9.01 -2.95
C ASN A 170 15.99 -8.16 -1.99
N ARG A 171 16.36 -6.90 -1.76
CA ARG A 171 15.68 -5.91 -0.91
C ARG A 171 14.75 -4.98 -1.68
N GLY A 172 14.75 -5.05 -3.02
CA GLY A 172 13.95 -4.19 -3.88
C GLY A 172 12.44 -4.31 -3.68
N MET A 173 11.71 -3.29 -4.16
CA MET A 173 10.26 -3.36 -4.30
C MET A 173 9.90 -4.55 -5.18
N ARG A 174 8.95 -5.40 -4.74
CA ARG A 174 8.65 -6.63 -5.48
C ARG A 174 7.21 -7.09 -5.34
N TRP A 175 6.77 -7.76 -6.40
CA TRP A 175 5.52 -8.52 -6.46
C TRP A 175 5.78 -9.85 -7.18
N PRO A 176 6.24 -10.90 -6.47
CA PRO A 176 6.82 -12.10 -7.09
C PRO A 176 5.89 -12.89 -8.00
N SER A 177 4.58 -12.82 -7.81
CA SER A 177 3.61 -13.49 -8.71
C SER A 177 3.44 -12.79 -10.05
N TRP A 178 3.93 -11.55 -10.20
CA TRP A 178 3.88 -10.81 -11.47
C TRP A 178 5.26 -10.71 -12.12
N LYS A 179 6.25 -10.22 -11.37
CA LYS A 179 7.63 -10.06 -11.85
C LYS A 179 8.62 -10.57 -10.82
N THR A 180 9.61 -11.31 -11.26
CA THR A 180 10.70 -11.82 -10.43
C THR A 180 11.83 -10.82 -10.20
N VAL A 181 11.79 -9.70 -10.92
CA VAL A 181 12.75 -8.58 -10.85
C VAL A 181 12.16 -7.41 -10.05
N PRO A 182 12.99 -6.47 -9.56
CA PRO A 182 12.50 -5.28 -8.89
C PRO A 182 11.52 -4.46 -9.74
N LEU A 183 10.63 -3.73 -9.07
CA LEU A 183 9.65 -2.86 -9.70
C LEU A 183 10.22 -1.45 -9.85
N LYS A 184 9.82 -0.75 -10.93
CA LYS A 184 10.18 0.63 -11.23
C LYS A 184 9.33 1.63 -10.46
N TYR A 185 8.02 1.33 -10.30
CA TYR A 185 7.06 2.20 -9.64
C TYR A 185 6.02 1.38 -8.90
N VAL A 186 5.60 1.88 -7.75
CA VAL A 186 4.46 1.36 -7.01
C VAL A 186 3.69 2.49 -6.33
N ASP A 187 2.38 2.38 -6.28
CA ASP A 187 1.56 3.17 -5.37
C ASP A 187 0.46 2.33 -4.69
N MET A 188 0.02 2.81 -3.55
CA MET A 188 -1.16 2.33 -2.85
C MET A 188 -2.10 3.50 -2.63
N LYS A 189 -3.35 3.35 -3.05
CA LYS A 189 -4.39 4.37 -2.95
C LYS A 189 -5.63 3.77 -2.31
N ILE A 190 -6.23 4.48 -1.37
CA ILE A 190 -7.46 4.06 -0.72
C ILE A 190 -8.64 4.95 -1.13
N ARG A 191 -9.85 4.39 -1.08
CA ARG A 191 -11.10 5.11 -1.13
C ARG A 191 -12.17 4.41 -0.31
N PRO A 192 -13.19 5.10 0.22
CA PRO A 192 -14.36 4.46 0.80
C PRO A 192 -15.03 3.50 -0.21
N LYS A 193 -15.57 2.40 0.28
CA LYS A 193 -16.48 1.58 -0.53
C LYS A 193 -17.71 2.43 -0.85
N ALA A 194 -18.15 2.45 -2.11
CA ALA A 194 -19.44 2.99 -2.43
C ALA A 194 -20.51 2.20 -1.66
N PHE A 195 -21.41 2.90 -0.96
CA PHE A 195 -22.59 2.26 -0.41
C PHE A 195 -23.36 1.68 -1.61
N GLN A 196 -23.45 0.36 -1.70
CA GLN A 196 -24.50 -0.25 -2.51
C GLN A 196 -25.79 0.07 -1.76
N GLN A 197 -26.55 1.03 -2.28
CA GLN A 197 -27.96 1.12 -1.89
C GLN A 197 -28.56 -0.24 -2.21
N SER A 198 -28.98 -0.97 -1.18
CA SER A 198 -29.84 -2.12 -1.35
C SER A 198 -31.11 -1.59 -1.99
N GLU A 199 -31.28 -1.83 -3.29
CA GLU A 199 -32.58 -1.74 -3.91
C GLU A 199 -33.48 -2.77 -3.22
N THR A 200 -34.18 -2.34 -2.17
CA THR A 200 -35.34 -3.05 -1.61
C THR A 200 -36.49 -2.75 -2.53
N TYR A 201 -36.83 -3.72 -3.39
CA TYR A 201 -38.10 -3.80 -4.08
C TYR A 201 -39.17 -4.30 -3.10
#